data_ffe59fe1edd2d3e19dad3a90309b2d34
#
_entry.id   ffe59fe1edd2d3e19dad3a90309b2d34
#
_cell.length_a   1.000
_cell.length_b   1.000
_cell.length_c   1.000
_cell.angle_alpha   90.00
_cell.angle_beta   90.00
_cell.angle_gamma   90.00
#
_symmetry.space_group_name_H-M   'P 1'
#
loop_
_entity.id
_entity.type
_entity.pdbx_description
1 polymer ?
#
loop_
_entity_poly.entity_id
_entity_poly.type
_entity_poly.pdbx_seq_one_letter_code
_entity_poly.pdbx_strand_id
1 'polypeptide(L)'
;MKKALLFSFFISTMGFAQNTSYWQQHVDYAMEVDMNVENFQYTGTQQLVYTNNSPDELTRVYYHLCFNAFQPGSEMDMRLQNISDPDGRMTKEDKSSRIAVLTESEIGYLHPTSLKQDGIDVTFDEEGTVLIVKLAKPIPSGGKTTFNMEFKGQVPVQIRRSGRNNKDGVALSMSQWYPKLAEYDFEGWHADPYIAREFHGVWGDFEVKLTIDKDYIVGGTGYLQNPQEIGHGYEAAGTKVKKQKGKTLTWHFKAPMVHDFMWAADPEYVHDTLQMENGPTLHFLYKNDEKFKETWTKVQPLTEKAMNFFNKNIGEYPYDQYSVIQGGDGGMEYAMATLITGGDKPGSVIGTMIHELAHSWFQHVLATNEAKHEWMDEGFTSFISALCSNEIREQNKENPFENSYKGYYYLVGSGKEQPQATHADRYDSNTPYGISAYSKGAIFLSQLGYVIGQDKLMETVRQYYNDFKFKHPVPNDIKRTAEKVSGMELDWYLMDWTQTTNTIDYGIKEVVAEGNKTKINMERIGLMPMPID
;
A
#
# COMPACT_ATOMS: atom_id res chain seq x y z
N MET A 1 -12.55 -27.37 77.35
CA MET A 1 -12.45 -26.24 76.44
C MET A 1 -11.51 -26.61 75.30
N LYS A 2 -12.07 -26.99 74.10
CA LYS A 2 -11.30 -27.36 72.89
C LYS A 2 -11.24 -26.10 72.02
N LYS A 3 -10.03 -25.60 71.75
CA LYS A 3 -9.79 -24.49 70.80
C LYS A 3 -9.70 -25.09 69.41
N ALA A 4 -10.62 -24.72 68.50
CA ALA A 4 -10.52 -25.05 67.09
C ALA A 4 -9.67 -23.95 66.41
N LEU A 5 -8.57 -24.33 65.74
CA LEU A 5 -7.78 -23.49 64.86
C LEU A 5 -8.43 -23.54 63.49
N LEU A 6 -8.94 -22.38 63.01
CA LEU A 6 -9.32 -22.20 61.60
C LEU A 6 -8.06 -21.88 60.80
N PHE A 7 -7.70 -22.76 59.85
CA PHE A 7 -6.69 -22.53 58.85
C PHE A 7 -7.38 -21.93 57.60
N SER A 8 -7.18 -20.62 57.39
CA SER A 8 -7.61 -19.97 56.13
C SER A 8 -6.61 -20.28 55.03
N PHE A 9 -7.05 -21.04 54.05
CA PHE A 9 -6.29 -21.29 52.82
C PHE A 9 -6.47 -20.08 51.89
N PHE A 10 -5.43 -19.24 51.78
CA PHE A 10 -5.36 -18.21 50.72
C PHE A 10 -4.96 -18.89 49.42
N ILE A 11 -5.90 -19.12 48.52
CA ILE A 11 -5.63 -19.47 47.13
C ILE A 11 -5.24 -18.16 46.41
N SER A 12 -3.94 -17.93 46.23
CA SER A 12 -3.46 -16.91 45.33
C SER A 12 -3.70 -17.40 43.89
N THR A 13 -4.73 -16.92 43.25
CA THR A 13 -4.86 -17.00 41.79
C THR A 13 -3.77 -16.14 41.22
N MET A 14 -2.66 -16.76 40.78
CA MET A 14 -1.74 -16.14 39.85
C MET A 14 -2.51 -15.90 38.55
N GLY A 15 -2.99 -14.67 38.38
CA GLY A 15 -3.39 -14.19 37.09
C GLY A 15 -2.15 -14.21 36.20
N PHE A 16 -2.08 -15.15 35.28
CA PHE A 16 -1.15 -15.03 34.17
C PHE A 16 -1.62 -13.76 33.40
N ALA A 17 -0.93 -12.64 33.61
CA ALA A 17 -0.97 -11.56 32.65
C ALA A 17 -0.45 -12.18 31.35
N GLN A 18 -1.33 -12.46 30.40
CA GLN A 18 -0.93 -12.70 29.04
C GLN A 18 -0.14 -11.47 28.61
N ASN A 19 1.16 -11.64 28.51
CA ASN A 19 2.02 -10.68 27.83
C ASN A 19 1.57 -10.75 26.36
N THR A 20 0.64 -9.87 25.97
CA THR A 20 0.29 -9.68 24.56
C THR A 20 1.44 -8.91 23.91
N SER A 21 2.58 -9.61 23.75
CA SER A 21 3.67 -9.10 22.94
C SER A 21 3.16 -9.01 21.50
N TYR A 22 3.48 -7.93 20.81
CA TYR A 22 3.24 -7.79 19.38
C TYR A 22 3.81 -9.01 18.64
N TRP A 23 3.05 -9.56 17.72
CA TRP A 23 3.46 -10.61 16.81
C TRP A 23 2.95 -10.29 15.39
N GLN A 24 3.61 -10.78 14.40
CA GLN A 24 3.18 -10.77 13.00
C GLN A 24 3.73 -12.00 12.31
N GLN A 25 3.11 -12.42 11.24
CA GLN A 25 3.55 -13.53 10.44
C GLN A 25 4.83 -13.19 9.66
N HIS A 26 5.49 -14.21 9.14
CA HIS A 26 6.65 -14.04 8.28
C HIS A 26 6.64 -15.06 7.15
N VAL A 27 7.06 -14.63 5.97
CA VAL A 27 7.17 -15.44 4.76
C VAL A 27 8.54 -15.31 4.12
N ASP A 28 9.03 -16.43 3.57
CA ASP A 28 10.18 -16.43 2.66
C ASP A 28 9.69 -17.00 1.32
N TYR A 29 9.68 -16.17 0.28
CA TYR A 29 9.29 -16.56 -1.08
C TYR A 29 10.51 -16.84 -1.94
N ALA A 30 10.50 -17.97 -2.66
CA ALA A 30 11.37 -18.23 -3.79
C ALA A 30 10.50 -18.58 -5.00
N MET A 31 10.56 -17.75 -6.04
CA MET A 31 9.72 -17.89 -7.24
C MET A 31 10.58 -17.95 -8.50
N GLU A 32 10.23 -18.85 -9.41
CA GLU A 32 10.78 -18.89 -10.77
C GLU A 32 9.62 -18.78 -11.77
N VAL A 33 9.74 -17.85 -12.73
CA VAL A 33 8.64 -17.48 -13.63
C VAL A 33 9.15 -17.40 -15.06
N ASP A 34 8.42 -18.02 -15.97
CA ASP A 34 8.63 -17.95 -17.42
C ASP A 34 7.50 -17.16 -18.07
N MET A 35 7.82 -15.96 -18.59
CA MET A 35 6.86 -15.07 -19.26
C MET A 35 6.96 -15.22 -20.77
N ASN A 36 5.85 -15.56 -21.40
CA ASN A 36 5.70 -15.53 -22.85
C ASN A 36 5.05 -14.20 -23.28
N VAL A 37 5.84 -13.33 -23.89
CA VAL A 37 5.40 -11.99 -24.32
C VAL A 37 4.59 -11.99 -25.64
N GLU A 38 4.52 -13.13 -26.34
CA GLU A 38 3.73 -13.24 -27.57
C GLU A 38 2.24 -13.45 -27.26
N ASN A 39 1.92 -14.22 -26.22
CA ASN A 39 0.54 -14.51 -25.80
C ASN A 39 0.17 -13.94 -24.42
N PHE A 40 1.14 -13.31 -23.73
CA PHE A 40 1.00 -12.71 -22.39
C PHE A 40 0.56 -13.72 -21.31
N GLN A 41 0.97 -14.97 -21.48
CA GLN A 41 0.78 -16.03 -20.50
C GLN A 41 2.10 -16.36 -19.83
N TYR A 42 2.03 -16.83 -18.60
CA TYR A 42 3.22 -17.23 -17.84
C TYR A 42 2.93 -18.46 -16.99
N THR A 43 3.99 -19.18 -16.68
CA THR A 43 3.99 -20.24 -15.70
C THR A 43 5.00 -19.93 -14.61
N GLY A 44 4.73 -20.38 -13.40
CA GLY A 44 5.64 -20.17 -12.30
C GLY A 44 5.64 -21.31 -11.31
N THR A 45 6.74 -21.39 -10.59
CA THR A 45 6.87 -22.19 -9.37
C THR A 45 7.08 -21.26 -8.19
N GLN A 46 6.50 -21.60 -7.05
CA GLN A 46 6.62 -20.84 -5.82
C GLN A 46 6.95 -21.81 -4.68
N GLN A 47 8.07 -21.59 -4.01
CA GLN A 47 8.32 -22.14 -2.70
C GLN A 47 8.10 -21.03 -1.68
N LEU A 48 7.23 -21.28 -0.72
CA LEU A 48 6.91 -20.35 0.36
C LEU A 48 7.18 -21.03 1.70
N VAL A 49 8.09 -20.49 2.49
CA VAL A 49 8.25 -20.88 3.90
C VAL A 49 7.44 -19.92 4.75
N TYR A 50 6.43 -20.44 5.43
CA TYR A 50 5.55 -19.68 6.31
C TYR A 50 5.90 -19.92 7.77
N THR A 51 6.06 -18.85 8.55
CA THR A 51 6.28 -18.90 9.99
C THR A 51 5.05 -18.39 10.70
N ASN A 52 4.37 -19.25 11.45
CA ASN A 52 3.23 -18.88 12.28
C ASN A 52 3.71 -18.32 13.62
N ASN A 53 3.81 -17.02 13.73
CA ASN A 53 4.18 -16.33 14.98
C ASN A 53 2.97 -16.02 15.87
N SER A 54 1.75 -16.40 15.46
CA SER A 54 0.54 -16.21 16.26
C SER A 54 0.48 -17.16 17.45
N PRO A 55 -0.34 -16.88 18.46
CA PRO A 55 -0.62 -17.83 19.54
C PRO A 55 -1.49 -19.02 19.09
N ASP A 56 -2.07 -18.97 17.88
CA ASP A 56 -3.05 -19.92 17.39
C ASP A 56 -2.44 -21.05 16.58
N GLU A 57 -3.10 -22.21 16.58
CA GLU A 57 -2.85 -23.29 15.62
C GLU A 57 -3.68 -23.04 14.35
N LEU A 58 -3.02 -23.00 13.18
CA LEU A 58 -3.69 -22.75 11.91
C LEU A 58 -3.99 -24.08 11.20
N THR A 59 -5.25 -24.28 10.79
CA THR A 59 -5.74 -25.47 10.07
C THR A 59 -6.01 -25.22 8.60
N ARG A 60 -5.94 -23.97 8.16
CA ARG A 60 -6.08 -23.52 6.77
C ARG A 60 -5.25 -22.29 6.52
N VAL A 61 -4.96 -22.01 5.26
CA VAL A 61 -4.39 -20.76 4.79
C VAL A 61 -5.14 -20.27 3.57
N TYR A 62 -4.98 -18.98 3.26
CA TYR A 62 -5.63 -18.35 2.10
C TYR A 62 -4.58 -17.68 1.23
N TYR A 63 -4.83 -17.65 -0.08
CA TYR A 63 -4.03 -16.87 -1.02
C TYR A 63 -4.94 -15.95 -1.83
N HIS A 64 -4.41 -14.80 -2.23
CA HIS A 64 -5.04 -13.93 -3.20
C HIS A 64 -4.62 -14.30 -4.61
N LEU A 65 -5.61 -14.39 -5.52
CA LEU A 65 -5.48 -14.66 -6.94
C LEU A 65 -6.01 -13.45 -7.73
N CYS A 66 -5.35 -12.30 -7.55
CA CYS A 66 -5.92 -10.99 -7.93
C CYS A 66 -6.25 -10.85 -9.43
N PHE A 67 -5.53 -11.53 -10.33
CA PHE A 67 -5.84 -11.47 -11.76
C PHE A 67 -7.21 -12.06 -12.13
N ASN A 68 -7.78 -12.92 -11.28
CA ASN A 68 -9.12 -13.47 -11.48
C ASN A 68 -10.22 -12.40 -11.40
N ALA A 69 -9.92 -11.21 -10.84
CA ALA A 69 -10.83 -10.07 -10.82
C ALA A 69 -11.11 -9.51 -12.23
N PHE A 70 -10.22 -9.72 -13.19
CA PHE A 70 -10.34 -9.20 -14.55
C PHE A 70 -11.01 -10.20 -15.48
N GLN A 71 -12.18 -10.69 -15.06
CA GLN A 71 -13.02 -11.63 -15.83
C GLN A 71 -14.48 -11.16 -15.82
N PRO A 72 -15.21 -11.30 -16.94
CA PRO A 72 -16.64 -11.02 -16.97
C PRO A 72 -17.39 -11.80 -15.89
N GLY A 73 -18.21 -11.10 -15.11
CA GLY A 73 -18.96 -11.67 -13.99
C GLY A 73 -18.18 -11.83 -12.68
N SER A 74 -16.92 -11.39 -12.61
CA SER A 74 -16.17 -11.32 -11.35
C SER A 74 -16.83 -10.35 -10.35
N GLU A 75 -16.47 -10.46 -9.06
CA GLU A 75 -16.96 -9.54 -8.03
C GLU A 75 -16.58 -8.08 -8.33
N MET A 76 -15.38 -7.85 -8.89
CA MET A 76 -14.95 -6.53 -9.35
C MET A 76 -15.84 -6.02 -10.49
N ASP A 77 -16.17 -6.85 -11.48
CA ASP A 77 -17.07 -6.50 -12.58
C ASP A 77 -18.49 -6.22 -12.06
N MET A 78 -19.00 -7.06 -11.18
CA MET A 78 -20.32 -6.86 -10.55
C MET A 78 -20.37 -5.56 -9.73
N ARG A 79 -19.33 -5.26 -8.93
CA ARG A 79 -19.24 -3.99 -8.22
C ARG A 79 -19.26 -2.81 -9.18
N LEU A 80 -18.46 -2.86 -10.24
CA LEU A 80 -18.35 -1.79 -11.23
C LEU A 80 -19.69 -1.49 -11.92
N GLN A 81 -20.51 -2.51 -12.15
CA GLN A 81 -21.84 -2.38 -12.75
C GLN A 81 -22.91 -1.84 -11.78
N ASN A 82 -22.70 -1.97 -10.47
CA ASN A 82 -23.71 -1.64 -9.45
C ASN A 82 -23.39 -0.38 -8.63
N ILE A 83 -22.15 0.08 -8.60
CA ILE A 83 -21.78 1.29 -7.86
C ILE A 83 -22.22 2.56 -8.62
N SER A 84 -22.73 3.56 -7.91
CA SER A 84 -23.34 4.75 -8.52
C SER A 84 -22.35 5.67 -9.25
N ASP A 85 -21.07 5.64 -8.85
CA ASP A 85 -19.99 6.44 -9.42
C ASP A 85 -18.77 5.56 -9.76
N PRO A 86 -18.88 4.69 -10.80
CA PRO A 86 -17.80 3.77 -11.15
C PRO A 86 -16.53 4.53 -11.57
N ASP A 87 -15.36 3.92 -11.30
CA ASP A 87 -14.08 4.47 -11.73
C ASP A 87 -14.01 4.59 -13.26
N GLY A 88 -13.87 5.80 -13.75
CA GLY A 88 -13.83 6.09 -15.20
C GLY A 88 -12.70 5.42 -15.95
N ARG A 89 -11.63 4.96 -15.26
CA ARG A 89 -10.55 4.18 -15.88
C ARG A 89 -11.01 2.76 -16.26
N MET A 90 -11.96 2.23 -15.49
CA MET A 90 -12.47 0.87 -15.60
C MET A 90 -13.77 0.80 -16.43
N THR A 91 -14.29 1.93 -16.88
CA THR A 91 -15.52 2.02 -17.68
C THR A 91 -15.27 2.51 -19.09
N LYS A 92 -16.21 2.21 -19.99
CA LYS A 92 -16.31 2.81 -21.30
C LYS A 92 -16.92 4.22 -21.23
N GLU A 93 -17.03 4.89 -22.36
CA GLU A 93 -17.65 6.23 -22.46
C GLU A 93 -19.13 6.22 -22.00
N ASP A 94 -19.85 5.15 -22.25
CA ASP A 94 -21.24 4.94 -21.82
C ASP A 94 -21.37 4.51 -20.34
N LYS A 95 -20.25 4.52 -19.60
CA LYS A 95 -20.10 4.08 -18.19
C LYS A 95 -20.32 2.58 -17.95
N SER A 96 -20.45 1.78 -18.99
CA SER A 96 -20.48 0.31 -18.83
C SER A 96 -19.12 -0.24 -18.45
N SER A 97 -19.09 -1.38 -17.75
CA SER A 97 -17.86 -2.05 -17.34
C SER A 97 -17.01 -2.46 -18.55
N ARG A 98 -15.72 -2.15 -18.51
CA ARG A 98 -14.73 -2.66 -19.47
C ARG A 98 -14.47 -4.15 -19.26
N ILE A 99 -14.59 -4.64 -18.01
CA ILE A 99 -14.36 -6.05 -17.66
C ILE A 99 -15.44 -6.93 -18.27
N ALA A 100 -16.71 -6.52 -18.23
CA ALA A 100 -17.86 -7.29 -18.72
C ALA A 100 -17.77 -7.75 -20.18
N VAL A 101 -16.90 -7.15 -20.98
CA VAL A 101 -16.76 -7.41 -22.42
C VAL A 101 -15.42 -7.98 -22.82
N LEU A 102 -14.55 -8.31 -21.87
CA LEU A 102 -13.25 -8.92 -22.16
C LEU A 102 -13.43 -10.28 -22.81
N THR A 103 -12.65 -10.53 -23.85
CA THR A 103 -12.56 -11.83 -24.51
C THR A 103 -11.62 -12.78 -23.77
N GLU A 104 -11.63 -14.06 -24.09
CA GLU A 104 -10.73 -15.06 -23.50
C GLU A 104 -9.25 -14.68 -23.59
N SER A 105 -8.84 -13.99 -24.65
CA SER A 105 -7.45 -13.52 -24.80
C SER A 105 -7.16 -12.22 -24.05
N GLU A 106 -8.16 -11.52 -23.55
CA GLU A 106 -8.05 -10.23 -22.87
C GLU A 106 -8.20 -10.31 -21.35
N ILE A 107 -8.86 -11.37 -20.86
CA ILE A 107 -9.04 -11.58 -19.41
C ILE A 107 -7.74 -11.81 -18.69
N GLY A 108 -7.76 -11.54 -17.37
CA GLY A 108 -6.72 -12.00 -16.44
C GLY A 108 -7.15 -13.32 -15.79
N TYR A 109 -6.18 -14.17 -15.53
CA TYR A 109 -6.36 -15.30 -14.62
C TYR A 109 -5.06 -15.66 -13.92
N LEU A 110 -5.19 -16.28 -12.76
CA LEU A 110 -4.11 -16.83 -11.97
C LEU A 110 -4.62 -18.11 -11.30
N HIS A 111 -4.10 -19.26 -11.72
CA HIS A 111 -4.56 -20.56 -11.27
C HIS A 111 -3.41 -21.42 -10.74
N PRO A 112 -3.42 -21.84 -9.47
CA PRO A 112 -2.58 -22.91 -8.98
C PRO A 112 -2.86 -24.21 -9.75
N THR A 113 -1.82 -24.90 -10.17
CA THR A 113 -1.93 -26.21 -10.86
C THR A 113 -1.54 -27.36 -9.96
N SER A 114 -0.71 -27.10 -8.95
CA SER A 114 -0.40 -28.03 -7.87
C SER A 114 -0.06 -27.27 -6.60
N LEU A 115 -0.35 -27.86 -5.43
CA LEU A 115 0.04 -27.30 -4.13
C LEU A 115 0.34 -28.43 -3.15
N LYS A 116 1.50 -28.33 -2.49
CA LYS A 116 1.94 -29.25 -1.44
C LYS A 116 2.35 -28.49 -0.19
N GLN A 117 2.01 -29.05 0.96
CA GLN A 117 2.52 -28.64 2.27
C GLN A 117 3.54 -29.68 2.75
N ASP A 118 4.80 -29.29 2.96
CA ASP A 118 5.88 -30.17 3.40
C ASP A 118 5.98 -31.46 2.55
N GLY A 119 5.74 -31.34 1.23
CA GLY A 119 5.76 -32.45 0.27
C GLY A 119 4.47 -33.26 0.19
N ILE A 120 3.47 -32.98 1.01
CA ILE A 120 2.16 -33.66 1.02
C ILE A 120 1.18 -32.85 0.18
N ASP A 121 0.49 -33.46 -0.78
CA ASP A 121 -0.55 -32.81 -1.56
C ASP A 121 -1.68 -32.31 -0.64
N VAL A 122 -2.14 -31.07 -0.88
CA VAL A 122 -3.26 -30.47 -0.15
C VAL A 122 -4.43 -30.23 -1.09
N THR A 123 -5.63 -30.16 -0.53
CA THR A 123 -6.83 -29.75 -1.27
C THR A 123 -7.04 -28.26 -1.16
N PHE A 124 -7.47 -27.66 -2.26
CA PHE A 124 -7.79 -26.23 -2.30
C PHE A 124 -9.01 -25.98 -3.19
N ASP A 125 -9.69 -24.88 -2.90
CA ASP A 125 -10.84 -24.39 -3.64
C ASP A 125 -10.57 -22.95 -4.07
N GLU A 126 -10.84 -22.63 -5.34
CA GLU A 126 -10.76 -21.26 -5.87
C GLU A 126 -12.16 -20.61 -5.79
N GLU A 127 -12.26 -19.55 -4.98
CA GLU A 127 -13.47 -18.74 -4.83
C GLU A 127 -13.20 -17.32 -5.33
N GLY A 128 -13.46 -17.08 -6.62
CA GLY A 128 -13.14 -15.80 -7.26
C GLY A 128 -11.66 -15.45 -7.18
N THR A 129 -11.32 -14.43 -6.41
CA THR A 129 -9.93 -13.97 -6.20
C THR A 129 -9.26 -14.53 -4.95
N VAL A 130 -9.88 -15.49 -4.29
CA VAL A 130 -9.37 -16.12 -3.06
C VAL A 130 -9.19 -17.62 -3.26
N LEU A 131 -8.02 -18.12 -2.91
CA LEU A 131 -7.74 -19.57 -2.82
C LEU A 131 -7.84 -19.99 -1.35
N ILE A 132 -8.67 -20.99 -1.08
CA ILE A 132 -8.87 -21.57 0.26
C ILE A 132 -8.11 -22.90 0.31
N VAL A 133 -7.11 -23.00 1.19
CA VAL A 133 -6.27 -24.20 1.29
C VAL A 133 -6.52 -24.89 2.63
N LYS A 134 -6.96 -26.14 2.59
CA LYS A 134 -7.04 -27.00 3.76
C LYS A 134 -5.69 -27.67 3.99
N LEU A 135 -5.08 -27.42 5.14
CA LEU A 135 -3.75 -27.95 5.47
C LEU A 135 -3.75 -29.46 5.65
N ALA A 136 -2.69 -30.13 5.16
CA ALA A 136 -2.44 -31.54 5.42
C ALA A 136 -2.08 -31.77 6.90
N LYS A 137 -1.40 -30.81 7.52
CA LYS A 137 -1.09 -30.76 8.94
C LYS A 137 -1.32 -29.35 9.47
N PRO A 138 -1.93 -29.17 10.65
CA PRO A 138 -2.01 -27.87 11.29
C PRO A 138 -0.63 -27.27 11.51
N ILE A 139 -0.53 -25.94 11.46
CA ILE A 139 0.69 -25.19 11.76
C ILE A 139 0.56 -24.69 13.20
N PRO A 140 1.30 -25.25 14.17
CA PRO A 140 1.20 -24.83 15.55
C PRO A 140 1.74 -23.41 15.75
N SER A 141 1.39 -22.79 16.88
CA SER A 141 2.01 -21.54 17.33
C SER A 141 3.55 -21.66 17.36
N GLY A 142 4.25 -20.70 16.77
CA GLY A 142 5.70 -20.72 16.59
C GLY A 142 6.21 -21.74 15.55
N GLY A 143 5.30 -22.45 14.86
CA GLY A 143 5.65 -23.45 13.86
C GLY A 143 5.98 -22.87 12.49
N LYS A 144 6.68 -23.68 11.69
CA LYS A 144 6.97 -23.37 10.27
C LYS A 144 6.46 -24.49 9.37
N THR A 145 6.09 -24.12 8.15
CA THR A 145 5.74 -25.08 7.09
C THR A 145 6.20 -24.53 5.74
N THR A 146 6.42 -25.44 4.78
CA THR A 146 6.81 -25.07 3.43
C THR A 146 5.70 -25.43 2.45
N PHE A 147 5.24 -24.44 1.70
CA PHE A 147 4.33 -24.65 0.58
C PHE A 147 5.12 -24.65 -0.73
N ASN A 148 4.86 -25.65 -1.58
CA ASN A 148 5.38 -25.69 -2.94
C ASN A 148 4.19 -25.66 -3.89
N MET A 149 4.12 -24.65 -4.74
CA MET A 149 3.03 -24.40 -5.68
C MET A 149 3.57 -24.29 -7.10
N GLU A 150 2.86 -24.91 -8.04
CA GLU A 150 2.98 -24.57 -9.46
C GLU A 150 1.72 -23.80 -9.85
N PHE A 151 1.89 -22.76 -10.69
CA PHE A 151 0.78 -21.94 -11.14
C PHE A 151 0.96 -21.47 -12.58
N LYS A 152 -0.16 -21.06 -13.19
CA LYS A 152 -0.20 -20.42 -14.49
C LYS A 152 -1.02 -19.14 -14.42
N GLY A 153 -0.66 -18.16 -15.22
CA GLY A 153 -1.38 -16.90 -15.29
C GLY A 153 -1.47 -16.34 -16.70
N GLN A 154 -2.41 -15.46 -16.91
CA GLN A 154 -2.56 -14.63 -18.10
C GLN A 154 -2.69 -13.17 -17.68
N VAL A 155 -1.89 -12.32 -18.30
CA VAL A 155 -1.89 -10.89 -18.04
C VAL A 155 -3.12 -10.27 -18.71
N PRO A 156 -4.03 -9.62 -17.97
CA PRO A 156 -5.18 -8.96 -18.57
C PRO A 156 -4.75 -7.78 -19.45
N VAL A 157 -5.59 -7.35 -20.38
CA VAL A 157 -5.44 -6.00 -20.92
C VAL A 157 -5.54 -5.00 -19.77
N GLN A 158 -4.82 -3.88 -19.86
CA GLN A 158 -4.79 -2.90 -18.77
C GLN A 158 -6.19 -2.33 -18.48
N ILE A 159 -6.74 -2.69 -17.33
CA ILE A 159 -8.00 -2.16 -16.79
C ILE A 159 -7.71 -1.35 -15.54
N ARG A 160 -7.05 -1.96 -14.55
CA ARG A 160 -6.74 -1.34 -13.27
C ARG A 160 -5.40 -1.87 -12.76
N ARG A 161 -4.49 -0.99 -12.36
CA ARG A 161 -3.16 -1.30 -11.78
C ARG A 161 -2.30 -2.20 -12.65
N SER A 162 -2.60 -3.49 -12.68
CA SER A 162 -1.90 -4.51 -13.46
C SER A 162 -2.47 -4.67 -14.87
N GLY A 163 -1.63 -5.07 -15.80
CA GLY A 163 -2.09 -5.39 -17.14
C GLY A 163 -1.01 -5.21 -18.21
N ARG A 164 -1.42 -5.50 -19.43
CA ARG A 164 -0.58 -5.33 -20.62
C ARG A 164 -1.09 -4.19 -21.51
N ASN A 165 -0.17 -3.61 -22.27
CA ASN A 165 -0.45 -2.59 -23.28
C ASN A 165 -1.28 -1.43 -22.71
N ASN A 166 -0.74 -0.76 -21.69
CA ASN A 166 -1.41 0.38 -21.08
C ASN A 166 -1.55 1.57 -22.05
N LYS A 167 -2.23 2.62 -21.64
CA LYS A 167 -2.47 3.82 -22.47
C LYS A 167 -1.20 4.55 -22.93
N ASP A 168 -0.08 4.37 -22.23
CA ASP A 168 1.21 4.95 -22.58
C ASP A 168 2.03 4.04 -23.50
N GLY A 169 1.52 2.84 -23.81
CA GLY A 169 2.18 1.85 -24.66
C GLY A 169 3.19 0.97 -23.90
N VAL A 170 3.14 0.94 -22.58
CA VAL A 170 3.96 0.02 -21.78
C VAL A 170 3.42 -1.40 -21.91
N ALA A 171 4.32 -2.34 -22.25
CA ALA A 171 3.94 -3.71 -22.58
C ALA A 171 3.41 -4.49 -21.37
N LEU A 172 4.08 -4.41 -20.21
CA LEU A 172 3.74 -5.18 -19.02
C LEU A 172 3.85 -4.34 -17.75
N SER A 173 2.77 -4.34 -16.96
CA SER A 173 2.73 -3.81 -15.58
C SER A 173 2.25 -4.94 -14.68
N MET A 174 3.17 -5.55 -13.94
CA MET A 174 2.96 -6.81 -13.22
C MET A 174 2.95 -6.58 -11.72
N SER A 175 1.83 -6.10 -11.23
CA SER A 175 1.51 -6.07 -9.81
C SER A 175 0.44 -7.11 -9.49
N GLN A 176 0.43 -7.66 -8.26
CA GLN A 176 -0.51 -8.69 -7.82
C GLN A 176 -0.57 -9.93 -8.75
N TRP A 177 0.56 -10.30 -9.36
CA TRP A 177 0.69 -11.27 -10.45
C TRP A 177 0.92 -12.71 -9.99
N TYR A 178 1.23 -12.94 -8.72
CA TYR A 178 1.53 -14.25 -8.14
C TYR A 178 0.50 -14.63 -7.07
N PRO A 179 0.34 -15.93 -6.75
CA PRO A 179 -0.48 -16.35 -5.62
C PRO A 179 0.13 -15.83 -4.31
N LYS A 180 -0.48 -14.78 -3.74
CA LYS A 180 0.00 -14.07 -2.56
C LYS A 180 -0.69 -14.59 -1.32
N LEU A 181 0.06 -15.08 -0.33
CA LEU A 181 -0.51 -15.55 0.93
C LEU A 181 -1.17 -14.38 1.66
N ALA A 182 -2.39 -14.60 2.15
CA ALA A 182 -3.12 -13.61 2.95
C ALA A 182 -2.47 -13.43 4.32
N GLU A 183 -2.56 -12.22 4.89
CA GLU A 183 -2.11 -11.94 6.26
C GLU A 183 -3.05 -12.60 7.29
N TYR A 184 -2.47 -13.05 8.39
CA TYR A 184 -3.18 -13.50 9.59
C TYR A 184 -2.67 -12.73 10.80
N ASP A 185 -3.54 -11.96 11.41
CA ASP A 185 -3.22 -11.16 12.59
C ASP A 185 -4.21 -11.41 13.74
N PHE A 186 -4.26 -10.52 14.72
CA PHE A 186 -5.14 -10.62 15.89
C PHE A 186 -6.64 -10.55 15.55
N GLU A 187 -7.01 -10.11 14.34
CA GLU A 187 -8.38 -10.11 13.82
C GLU A 187 -8.69 -11.35 12.97
N GLY A 188 -7.72 -12.23 12.76
CA GLY A 188 -7.84 -13.43 11.93
C GLY A 188 -7.26 -13.27 10.53
N TRP A 189 -7.76 -14.05 9.57
CA TRP A 189 -7.34 -14.00 8.18
C TRP A 189 -7.93 -12.79 7.42
N HIS A 190 -7.08 -12.08 6.72
CA HIS A 190 -7.46 -11.01 5.80
C HIS A 190 -7.52 -11.55 4.37
N ALA A 191 -8.54 -12.35 4.10
CA ALA A 191 -8.77 -13.00 2.80
C ALA A 191 -9.93 -12.33 2.05
N ASP A 192 -9.96 -11.00 2.06
CA ASP A 192 -10.98 -10.23 1.35
C ASP A 192 -10.83 -10.39 -0.17
N PRO A 193 -11.93 -10.52 -0.93
CA PRO A 193 -11.86 -10.59 -2.38
C PRO A 193 -11.37 -9.27 -2.98
N TYR A 194 -10.61 -9.35 -4.06
CA TYR A 194 -10.15 -8.16 -4.77
C TYR A 194 -11.25 -7.56 -5.64
N ILE A 195 -11.82 -6.46 -5.19
CA ILE A 195 -12.94 -5.78 -5.87
C ILE A 195 -12.68 -4.31 -6.22
N ALA A 196 -11.44 -3.86 -6.17
CA ALA A 196 -10.95 -2.55 -6.62
C ALA A 196 -10.31 -1.66 -5.53
N ARG A 197 -9.91 -2.20 -4.39
CA ARG A 197 -9.24 -1.47 -3.31
C ARG A 197 -7.76 -1.83 -3.22
N GLU A 198 -7.11 -1.40 -2.16
CA GLU A 198 -5.69 -1.60 -1.92
C GLU A 198 -5.41 -2.99 -1.31
N PHE A 199 -4.18 -3.25 -0.92
CA PHE A 199 -3.69 -4.58 -0.62
C PHE A 199 -3.08 -4.66 0.78
N HIS A 200 -3.15 -5.84 1.37
CA HIS A 200 -2.48 -6.17 2.63
C HIS A 200 -1.66 -7.45 2.45
N GLY A 201 -0.48 -7.52 3.04
CA GLY A 201 0.41 -8.66 2.83
C GLY A 201 1.37 -8.93 3.97
N VAL A 202 1.85 -10.15 4.01
CA VAL A 202 2.76 -10.68 5.04
C VAL A 202 4.17 -10.17 4.79
N TRP A 203 4.83 -9.66 5.83
CA TRP A 203 6.25 -9.29 5.79
C TRP A 203 7.14 -10.50 5.55
N GLY A 204 8.14 -10.32 4.68
CA GLY A 204 9.10 -11.39 4.41
C GLY A 204 10.17 -11.04 3.40
N ASP A 205 10.90 -12.07 2.99
CA ASP A 205 11.97 -11.98 2.02
C ASP A 205 11.53 -12.62 0.69
N PHE A 206 11.84 -11.97 -0.41
CA PHE A 206 11.47 -12.44 -1.75
C PHE A 206 12.72 -12.68 -2.60
N GLU A 207 12.81 -13.86 -3.18
CA GLU A 207 13.75 -14.20 -4.24
C GLU A 207 12.96 -14.55 -5.50
N VAL A 208 13.14 -13.75 -6.57
CA VAL A 208 12.38 -13.90 -7.81
C VAL A 208 13.32 -14.01 -8.99
N LYS A 209 13.16 -15.09 -9.76
CA LYS A 209 13.81 -15.28 -11.05
C LYS A 209 12.75 -15.19 -12.15
N LEU A 210 12.86 -14.17 -12.97
CA LEU A 210 11.96 -13.90 -14.09
C LEU A 210 12.69 -14.14 -15.41
N THR A 211 12.25 -15.13 -16.15
CA THR A 211 12.71 -15.39 -17.52
C THR A 211 11.74 -14.75 -18.51
N ILE A 212 12.25 -13.84 -19.34
CA ILE A 212 11.46 -13.06 -20.30
C ILE A 212 12.29 -12.85 -21.58
N ASP A 213 11.65 -12.44 -22.67
CA ASP A 213 12.36 -12.10 -23.92
C ASP A 213 13.50 -11.10 -23.64
N LYS A 214 14.65 -11.35 -24.21
CA LYS A 214 15.90 -10.62 -23.95
C LYS A 214 15.87 -9.14 -24.31
N ASP A 215 14.94 -8.74 -25.17
CA ASP A 215 14.83 -7.35 -25.62
C ASP A 215 14.02 -6.50 -24.60
N TYR A 216 13.36 -7.15 -23.61
CA TYR A 216 12.63 -6.46 -22.56
C TYR A 216 13.55 -5.98 -21.43
N ILE A 217 13.37 -4.74 -21.02
CA ILE A 217 14.03 -4.16 -19.85
C ILE A 217 13.06 -4.23 -18.69
N VAL A 218 13.49 -4.81 -17.57
CA VAL A 218 12.67 -5.04 -16.39
C VAL A 218 13.09 -4.11 -15.26
N GLY A 219 12.13 -3.47 -14.60
CA GLY A 219 12.31 -2.78 -13.35
C GLY A 219 11.29 -3.26 -12.32
N GLY A 220 11.60 -3.17 -11.03
CA GLY A 220 10.67 -3.62 -10.00
C GLY A 220 11.25 -3.60 -8.59
N THR A 221 10.59 -4.34 -7.73
CA THR A 221 10.94 -4.55 -6.31
C THR A 221 12.27 -5.30 -6.17
N GLY A 222 13.11 -4.85 -5.26
CA GLY A 222 14.32 -5.58 -4.86
C GLY A 222 15.59 -5.21 -5.63
N TYR A 223 16.64 -5.93 -5.31
CA TYR A 223 18.00 -5.75 -5.85
C TYR A 223 18.27 -6.76 -6.94
N LEU A 224 18.62 -6.33 -8.13
CA LEU A 224 19.06 -7.22 -9.22
C LEU A 224 20.39 -7.88 -8.85
N GLN A 225 20.42 -9.22 -8.82
CA GLN A 225 21.58 -10.00 -8.37
C GLN A 225 22.58 -10.29 -9.48
N ASN A 226 22.15 -10.25 -10.74
CA ASN A 226 22.96 -10.59 -11.90
C ASN A 226 23.09 -9.48 -12.96
N PRO A 227 23.34 -8.21 -12.56
CA PRO A 227 23.36 -7.06 -13.47
C PRO A 227 24.41 -7.22 -14.60
N GLN A 228 25.51 -7.92 -14.34
CA GLN A 228 26.60 -8.15 -15.28
C GLN A 228 26.23 -9.14 -16.42
N GLU A 229 25.18 -9.95 -16.19
CA GLU A 229 24.64 -10.88 -17.17
C GLU A 229 23.51 -10.26 -17.98
N ILE A 230 22.73 -9.39 -17.32
CA ILE A 230 21.56 -8.73 -17.89
C ILE A 230 21.98 -7.59 -18.81
N GLY A 231 22.85 -6.69 -18.36
CA GLY A 231 23.11 -5.44 -19.07
C GLY A 231 21.95 -4.44 -18.89
N HIS A 232 21.50 -3.86 -20.01
CA HIS A 232 20.39 -2.90 -20.05
C HIS A 232 20.54 -1.69 -19.09
N GLY A 233 21.80 -1.29 -18.82
CA GLY A 233 22.09 -0.16 -17.94
C GLY A 233 22.19 -0.51 -16.45
N TYR A 234 22.04 -1.78 -16.08
CA TYR A 234 22.23 -2.25 -14.70
C TYR A 234 23.68 -2.63 -14.38
N GLU A 235 24.47 -2.90 -15.41
CA GLU A 235 25.87 -3.29 -15.24
C GLU A 235 26.72 -2.13 -14.72
N ALA A 236 27.76 -2.45 -13.95
CA ALA A 236 28.70 -1.45 -13.50
C ALA A 236 29.41 -0.75 -14.68
N ALA A 237 29.65 0.54 -14.56
CA ALA A 237 30.28 1.35 -15.61
C ALA A 237 31.57 0.71 -16.12
N GLY A 238 31.70 0.61 -17.44
CA GLY A 238 32.85 0.00 -18.11
C GLY A 238 32.82 -1.53 -18.19
N THR A 239 31.77 -2.18 -17.67
CA THR A 239 31.60 -3.63 -17.79
C THR A 239 31.22 -4.02 -19.22
N LYS A 240 31.87 -5.07 -19.73
CA LYS A 240 31.48 -5.67 -21.00
C LYS A 240 30.52 -6.82 -20.76
N VAL A 241 29.24 -6.57 -20.96
CA VAL A 241 28.20 -7.60 -20.88
C VAL A 241 28.42 -8.68 -21.93
N LYS A 242 28.36 -9.94 -21.51
CA LYS A 242 28.44 -11.08 -22.44
C LYS A 242 27.13 -11.18 -23.23
N LYS A 243 27.21 -11.22 -24.55
CA LYS A 243 26.03 -11.54 -25.37
C LYS A 243 25.49 -12.92 -24.99
N GLN A 244 24.32 -12.93 -24.44
CA GLN A 244 23.61 -14.18 -24.12
C GLN A 244 23.20 -14.89 -25.42
N LYS A 245 23.37 -16.23 -25.42
CA LYS A 245 22.87 -17.09 -26.48
C LYS A 245 21.45 -17.47 -26.15
N GLY A 246 20.49 -17.14 -26.99
CA GLY A 246 19.08 -17.45 -26.74
C GLY A 246 18.17 -16.25 -27.03
N LYS A 247 16.88 -16.47 -26.84
CA LYS A 247 15.83 -15.47 -27.03
C LYS A 247 15.42 -14.79 -25.72
N THR A 248 15.81 -15.35 -24.58
CA THR A 248 15.37 -14.90 -23.26
C THR A 248 16.55 -14.55 -22.36
N LEU A 249 16.29 -13.73 -21.34
CA LEU A 249 17.16 -13.46 -20.21
C LEU A 249 16.42 -13.84 -18.91
N THR A 250 17.16 -14.29 -17.89
CA THR A 250 16.62 -14.53 -16.54
C THR A 250 17.11 -13.44 -15.61
N TRP A 251 16.19 -12.60 -15.18
CA TRP A 251 16.39 -11.55 -14.20
C TRP A 251 16.25 -12.14 -12.80
N HIS A 252 17.24 -11.93 -11.94
CA HIS A 252 17.26 -12.48 -10.59
C HIS A 252 17.23 -11.35 -9.57
N PHE A 253 16.11 -11.20 -8.86
CA PHE A 253 15.91 -10.16 -7.83
C PHE A 253 15.86 -10.77 -6.43
N LYS A 254 16.34 -10.00 -5.44
CA LYS A 254 16.14 -10.26 -4.01
C LYS A 254 15.61 -9.00 -3.34
N ALA A 255 14.52 -9.16 -2.59
CA ALA A 255 13.89 -8.07 -1.86
C ALA A 255 13.71 -8.48 -0.39
N PRO A 256 14.59 -8.01 0.51
CA PRO A 256 14.46 -8.32 1.93
C PRO A 256 13.42 -7.44 2.61
N MET A 257 12.68 -8.00 3.56
CA MET A 257 11.73 -7.29 4.40
C MET A 257 10.76 -6.40 3.63
N VAL A 258 10.02 -7.02 2.71
CA VAL A 258 8.91 -6.41 1.97
C VAL A 258 7.65 -7.25 2.13
N HIS A 259 6.49 -6.72 1.80
CA HIS A 259 5.22 -7.47 1.89
C HIS A 259 4.52 -7.62 0.53
N ASP A 260 5.19 -7.24 -0.56
CA ASP A 260 4.77 -7.47 -1.95
C ASP A 260 5.96 -7.42 -2.91
N PHE A 261 5.77 -7.94 -4.11
CA PHE A 261 6.75 -7.92 -5.18
C PHE A 261 6.10 -7.55 -6.52
N MET A 262 6.47 -6.39 -7.07
CA MET A 262 6.01 -5.89 -8.34
C MET A 262 7.16 -5.82 -9.35
N TRP A 263 6.86 -5.94 -10.63
CA TRP A 263 7.76 -5.62 -11.73
C TRP A 263 7.00 -5.08 -12.95
N ALA A 264 7.69 -4.32 -13.78
CA ALA A 264 7.18 -3.91 -15.09
C ALA A 264 8.26 -4.11 -16.14
N ALA A 265 7.87 -4.28 -17.40
CA ALA A 265 8.81 -4.53 -18.47
C ALA A 265 8.32 -3.99 -19.81
N ASP A 266 9.25 -3.46 -20.59
CA ASP A 266 8.99 -2.97 -21.95
C ASP A 266 10.28 -3.05 -22.77
N PRO A 267 10.22 -3.44 -24.08
CA PRO A 267 11.40 -3.49 -24.93
C PRO A 267 11.94 -2.10 -25.33
N GLU A 268 11.14 -1.06 -25.14
CA GLU A 268 11.51 0.32 -25.48
C GLU A 268 11.73 1.19 -24.24
N TYR A 269 11.96 0.61 -23.07
CA TYR A 269 12.34 1.40 -21.91
C TYR A 269 13.73 2.03 -22.08
N VAL A 270 13.86 3.26 -21.62
CA VAL A 270 15.12 3.87 -21.22
C VAL A 270 15.31 3.55 -19.74
N HIS A 271 16.51 3.21 -19.34
CA HIS A 271 16.88 3.02 -17.96
C HIS A 271 17.97 4.03 -17.57
N ASP A 272 17.59 5.02 -16.80
CA ASP A 272 18.49 6.00 -16.20
C ASP A 272 18.68 5.69 -14.71
N THR A 273 19.82 6.09 -14.16
CA THR A 273 20.12 5.96 -12.73
C THR A 273 20.64 7.25 -12.14
N LEU A 274 20.31 7.50 -10.87
CA LEU A 274 20.86 8.58 -10.08
C LEU A 274 21.31 8.01 -8.73
N GLN A 275 22.61 8.08 -8.45
CA GLN A 275 23.14 7.70 -7.14
C GLN A 275 23.03 8.89 -6.19
N MET A 276 22.25 8.75 -5.12
CA MET A 276 22.20 9.75 -4.06
C MET A 276 23.51 9.77 -3.25
N GLU A 277 23.94 10.93 -2.78
CA GLU A 277 25.23 11.09 -2.08
C GLU A 277 25.31 10.19 -0.82
N ASN A 278 24.25 10.14 -0.03
CA ASN A 278 24.16 9.31 1.18
C ASN A 278 22.83 8.56 1.22
N GLY A 279 22.50 7.83 0.17
CA GLY A 279 21.21 7.16 0.05
C GLY A 279 21.17 6.12 -1.06
N PRO A 280 19.98 5.68 -1.43
CA PRO A 280 19.79 4.64 -2.43
C PRO A 280 20.23 5.06 -3.84
N THR A 281 20.44 4.05 -4.68
CA THR A 281 20.42 4.25 -6.13
C THR A 281 18.97 4.39 -6.59
N LEU A 282 18.64 5.49 -7.25
CA LEU A 282 17.35 5.71 -7.89
C LEU A 282 17.40 5.21 -9.32
N HIS A 283 16.47 4.35 -9.69
CA HIS A 283 16.29 3.84 -11.05
C HIS A 283 15.06 4.49 -11.68
N PHE A 284 15.19 4.89 -12.95
CA PHE A 284 14.11 5.50 -13.73
C PHE A 284 13.94 4.72 -15.02
N LEU A 285 12.77 4.08 -15.17
CA LEU A 285 12.44 3.30 -16.36
C LEU A 285 11.23 3.93 -17.05
N TYR A 286 11.41 4.36 -18.30
CA TYR A 286 10.36 5.03 -19.04
C TYR A 286 10.47 4.79 -20.55
N LYS A 287 9.38 4.96 -21.27
CA LYS A 287 9.33 4.77 -22.72
C LYS A 287 10.28 5.73 -23.45
N ASN A 288 11.04 5.20 -24.41
CA ASN A 288 11.88 5.98 -25.31
C ASN A 288 11.04 6.74 -26.35
N ASP A 289 10.26 7.72 -25.87
CA ASP A 289 9.42 8.58 -26.68
C ASP A 289 9.68 10.03 -26.29
N GLU A 290 9.97 10.89 -27.27
CA GLU A 290 10.29 12.31 -27.05
C GLU A 290 9.21 13.05 -26.22
N LYS A 291 7.93 12.63 -26.31
CA LYS A 291 6.84 13.23 -25.52
C LYS A 291 7.01 13.05 -24.00
N PHE A 292 7.73 12.00 -23.55
CA PHE A 292 7.96 11.74 -22.14
C PHE A 292 9.29 12.29 -21.62
N LYS A 293 10.26 12.47 -22.49
CA LYS A 293 11.64 12.79 -22.14
C LYS A 293 11.79 14.03 -21.25
N GLU A 294 11.11 15.13 -21.60
CA GLU A 294 11.17 16.35 -20.80
C GLU A 294 10.66 16.11 -19.37
N THR A 295 9.55 15.39 -19.23
CA THR A 295 8.94 15.05 -17.95
C THR A 295 9.88 14.20 -17.11
N TRP A 296 10.39 13.12 -17.66
CA TRP A 296 11.25 12.17 -16.94
C TRP A 296 12.62 12.77 -16.57
N THR A 297 13.17 13.66 -17.38
CA THR A 297 14.38 14.44 -17.02
C THR A 297 14.14 15.33 -15.79
N LYS A 298 12.92 15.88 -15.63
CA LYS A 298 12.56 16.71 -14.46
C LYS A 298 12.22 15.88 -13.22
N VAL A 299 11.67 14.68 -13.41
CA VAL A 299 11.33 13.77 -12.32
C VAL A 299 12.56 13.34 -11.51
N GLN A 300 13.66 13.01 -12.19
CA GLN A 300 14.87 12.46 -11.57
C GLN A 300 15.40 13.31 -10.39
N PRO A 301 15.80 14.58 -10.57
CA PRO A 301 16.34 15.38 -9.49
C PRO A 301 15.29 15.75 -8.43
N LEU A 302 14.00 15.75 -8.79
CA LEU A 302 12.92 16.01 -7.83
C LEU A 302 12.61 14.77 -6.98
N THR A 303 12.83 13.56 -7.49
CA THR A 303 12.77 12.33 -6.69
C THR A 303 13.84 12.35 -5.59
N GLU A 304 15.08 12.71 -5.91
CA GLU A 304 16.14 12.86 -4.92
C GLU A 304 15.80 13.91 -3.84
N LYS A 305 15.29 15.07 -4.25
CA LYS A 305 14.86 16.12 -3.30
C LYS A 305 13.72 15.64 -2.39
N ALA A 306 12.74 14.92 -2.95
CA ALA A 306 11.62 14.37 -2.19
C ALA A 306 12.09 13.29 -1.22
N MET A 307 12.98 12.37 -1.64
CA MET A 307 13.59 11.36 -0.78
C MET A 307 14.32 12.01 0.41
N ASN A 308 15.12 13.03 0.16
CA ASN A 308 15.81 13.78 1.21
C ASN A 308 14.84 14.50 2.16
N PHE A 309 13.73 15.04 1.63
CA PHE A 309 12.68 15.64 2.44
C PHE A 309 12.03 14.62 3.38
N PHE A 310 11.66 13.44 2.88
CA PHE A 310 11.04 12.38 3.67
C PHE A 310 12.01 11.79 4.69
N ASN A 311 13.26 11.55 4.32
CA ASN A 311 14.31 11.11 5.25
C ASN A 311 14.44 12.06 6.45
N LYS A 312 14.46 13.37 6.21
CA LYS A 312 14.56 14.40 7.25
C LYS A 312 13.32 14.47 8.14
N ASN A 313 12.12 14.35 7.57
CA ASN A 313 10.87 14.66 8.26
C ASN A 313 10.19 13.43 8.89
N ILE A 314 10.42 12.22 8.36
CA ILE A 314 9.83 10.98 8.83
C ILE A 314 10.90 10.07 9.45
N GLY A 315 11.91 9.70 8.66
CA GLY A 315 12.99 8.78 9.02
C GLY A 315 13.67 8.24 7.77
N GLU A 316 14.85 7.65 7.93
CA GLU A 316 15.65 7.17 6.80
C GLU A 316 14.93 6.06 6.01
N TYR A 317 14.94 6.17 4.69
CA TYR A 317 14.51 5.11 3.78
C TYR A 317 15.42 3.89 3.97
N PRO A 318 14.87 2.69 4.24
CA PRO A 318 15.68 1.59 4.77
C PRO A 318 16.34 0.71 3.70
N TYR A 319 16.15 1.01 2.41
CA TYR A 319 16.68 0.19 1.32
C TYR A 319 17.70 0.96 0.48
N ASP A 320 18.60 0.23 -0.21
CA ASP A 320 19.68 0.80 -1.01
C ASP A 320 19.29 1.10 -2.47
N GLN A 321 18.03 0.90 -2.85
CA GLN A 321 17.51 1.24 -4.16
C GLN A 321 16.04 1.68 -4.10
N TYR A 322 15.60 2.48 -5.10
CA TYR A 322 14.20 2.78 -5.38
C TYR A 322 13.99 2.94 -6.88
N SER A 323 12.90 2.38 -7.42
CA SER A 323 12.59 2.44 -8.85
C SER A 323 11.34 3.26 -9.14
N VAL A 324 11.45 4.28 -9.97
CA VAL A 324 10.32 5.04 -10.55
C VAL A 324 10.10 4.53 -11.97
N ILE A 325 8.97 3.88 -12.22
CA ILE A 325 8.74 3.12 -13.44
C ILE A 325 7.49 3.64 -14.14
N GLN A 326 7.58 3.95 -15.42
CA GLN A 326 6.40 4.25 -16.22
C GLN A 326 5.59 2.98 -16.44
N GLY A 327 4.33 2.99 -16.01
CA GLY A 327 3.46 1.82 -16.12
C GLY A 327 2.11 2.02 -15.43
N GLY A 328 1.33 0.96 -15.34
CA GLY A 328 0.04 0.97 -14.69
C GLY A 328 -1.02 1.82 -15.40
N ASP A 329 -2.00 2.31 -14.64
CA ASP A 329 -3.14 3.10 -15.13
C ASP A 329 -3.31 4.46 -14.39
N GLY A 330 -2.30 4.85 -13.62
CA GLY A 330 -2.26 6.08 -12.80
C GLY A 330 -0.97 6.13 -12.02
N GLY A 331 -1.02 6.59 -10.76
CA GLY A 331 -0.01 6.35 -9.76
C GLY A 331 -0.36 5.08 -8.98
N MET A 332 0.65 4.37 -8.53
CA MET A 332 0.55 3.22 -7.62
C MET A 332 1.89 2.91 -6.98
N GLU A 333 1.86 2.84 -5.69
CA GLU A 333 2.97 2.50 -4.83
C GLU A 333 3.22 0.99 -4.76
N TYR A 334 4.49 0.62 -4.61
CA TYR A 334 4.94 -0.74 -4.32
C TYR A 334 6.21 -0.72 -3.47
N ALA A 335 6.52 -1.86 -2.87
CA ALA A 335 7.75 -2.01 -2.11
C ALA A 335 8.98 -1.72 -2.99
N MET A 336 9.80 -0.76 -2.59
CA MET A 336 11.04 -0.31 -3.27
C MET A 336 10.82 0.20 -4.71
N ALA A 337 9.58 0.45 -5.14
CA ALA A 337 9.28 0.90 -6.49
C ALA A 337 7.91 1.58 -6.57
N THR A 338 7.67 2.32 -7.65
CA THR A 338 6.35 2.86 -8.00
C THR A 338 6.08 2.74 -9.48
N LEU A 339 4.80 2.55 -9.84
CA LEU A 339 4.29 2.68 -11.20
C LEU A 339 3.61 4.02 -11.38
N ILE A 340 4.00 4.80 -12.38
CA ILE A 340 3.32 6.05 -12.74
C ILE A 340 3.11 6.14 -14.24
N THR A 341 1.97 6.69 -14.67
CA THR A 341 1.77 6.96 -16.09
C THR A 341 2.53 8.19 -16.53
N GLY A 342 3.06 8.14 -17.74
CA GLY A 342 3.98 9.14 -18.28
C GLY A 342 3.35 10.43 -18.80
N GLY A 343 2.18 10.84 -18.38
CA GLY A 343 1.35 11.94 -18.83
C GLY A 343 2.02 13.19 -19.45
N ASP A 344 1.26 13.94 -20.23
CA ASP A 344 1.75 15.10 -21.01
C ASP A 344 2.09 16.34 -20.17
N LYS A 345 1.77 16.32 -18.86
CA LYS A 345 1.96 17.48 -17.98
C LYS A 345 2.99 17.18 -16.90
N PRO A 346 4.23 17.67 -17.04
CA PRO A 346 5.30 17.39 -16.07
C PRO A 346 4.89 17.66 -14.62
N GLY A 347 4.16 18.73 -14.37
CA GLY A 347 3.71 19.10 -13.02
C GLY A 347 2.77 18.08 -12.37
N SER A 348 1.97 17.36 -13.15
CA SER A 348 1.08 16.28 -12.67
C SER A 348 1.91 15.04 -12.33
N VAL A 349 2.77 14.60 -13.24
CA VAL A 349 3.64 13.42 -13.03
C VAL A 349 4.54 13.60 -11.81
N ILE A 350 5.13 14.79 -11.64
CA ILE A 350 5.95 15.12 -10.46
C ILE A 350 5.10 15.06 -9.17
N GLY A 351 3.87 15.58 -9.20
CA GLY A 351 2.97 15.50 -8.04
C GLY A 351 2.63 14.07 -7.67
N THR A 352 2.32 13.23 -8.67
CA THR A 352 2.10 11.79 -8.48
C THR A 352 3.35 11.11 -7.96
N MET A 353 4.53 11.35 -8.55
CA MET A 353 5.79 10.77 -8.09
C MET A 353 6.08 11.09 -6.61
N ILE A 354 5.84 12.33 -6.16
CA ILE A 354 6.04 12.70 -4.75
C ILE A 354 5.07 11.95 -3.84
N HIS A 355 3.82 11.75 -4.27
CA HIS A 355 2.81 11.00 -3.53
C HIS A 355 3.20 9.52 -3.44
N GLU A 356 3.44 8.88 -4.57
CA GLU A 356 3.81 7.46 -4.61
C GLU A 356 5.13 7.16 -3.89
N LEU A 357 6.10 8.08 -3.95
CA LEU A 357 7.33 7.94 -3.18
C LEU A 357 7.09 8.01 -1.66
N ALA A 358 6.15 8.85 -1.20
CA ALA A 358 5.84 8.99 0.23
C ALA A 358 5.22 7.72 0.81
N HIS A 359 4.49 6.93 0.01
CA HIS A 359 4.02 5.60 0.38
C HIS A 359 5.15 4.61 0.73
N SER A 360 6.39 4.88 0.33
CA SER A 360 7.53 4.09 0.81
C SER A 360 7.67 4.10 2.34
N TRP A 361 7.14 5.13 3.01
CA TRP A 361 7.05 5.20 4.47
C TRP A 361 5.68 4.78 4.99
N PHE A 362 4.61 5.35 4.42
CA PHE A 362 3.22 5.09 4.85
C PHE A 362 2.56 4.12 3.89
N GLN A 363 2.97 2.90 3.93
CA GLN A 363 2.51 1.61 3.46
C GLN A 363 3.66 0.61 3.29
N HIS A 364 4.79 0.96 2.64
CA HIS A 364 5.80 -0.05 2.34
C HIS A 364 6.87 -0.22 3.42
N VAL A 365 6.84 0.60 4.48
CA VAL A 365 7.61 0.42 5.72
C VAL A 365 6.70 0.36 6.95
N LEU A 366 5.57 1.07 6.93
CA LEU A 366 4.51 1.04 7.95
C LEU A 366 3.27 0.39 7.33
N ALA A 367 3.27 -0.96 7.21
CA ALA A 367 2.30 -1.72 6.42
C ALA A 367 0.93 -1.83 7.09
N THR A 368 0.20 -0.74 7.13
CA THR A 368 -1.17 -0.68 7.64
C THR A 368 -2.10 -1.56 6.78
N ASN A 369 -3.13 -2.16 7.37
CA ASN A 369 -4.16 -2.86 6.60
C ASN A 369 -5.02 -1.85 5.84
N GLU A 370 -4.79 -1.70 4.56
CA GLU A 370 -5.43 -0.71 3.69
C GLU A 370 -6.92 -1.00 3.46
N ALA A 371 -7.37 -2.25 3.57
CA ALA A 371 -8.79 -2.56 3.47
C ALA A 371 -9.60 -1.98 4.65
N LYS A 372 -8.96 -1.82 5.82
CA LYS A 372 -9.59 -1.35 7.05
C LYS A 372 -9.22 0.07 7.44
N HIS A 373 -8.03 0.51 7.06
CA HIS A 373 -7.43 1.76 7.54
C HIS A 373 -6.73 2.53 6.41
N GLU A 374 -7.31 2.56 5.22
CA GLU A 374 -6.74 3.21 4.02
C GLU A 374 -6.40 4.69 4.23
N TRP A 375 -7.07 5.36 5.17
CA TRP A 375 -6.79 6.74 5.55
C TRP A 375 -5.44 6.93 6.25
N MET A 376 -4.87 5.87 6.86
CA MET A 376 -3.53 5.91 7.47
C MET A 376 -2.44 5.75 6.41
N ASP A 377 -2.76 5.12 5.30
CA ASP A 377 -1.92 5.04 4.12
C ASP A 377 -2.08 6.31 3.28
N GLU A 378 -3.19 6.46 2.58
CA GLU A 378 -3.45 7.54 1.63
C GLU A 378 -3.51 8.93 2.28
N GLY A 379 -4.05 9.01 3.50
CA GLY A 379 -4.18 10.26 4.22
C GLY A 379 -2.85 10.77 4.75
N PHE A 380 -2.02 9.92 5.33
CA PHE A 380 -0.70 10.30 5.84
C PHE A 380 0.25 10.63 4.69
N THR A 381 0.17 9.85 3.64
CA THR A 381 0.88 10.13 2.38
C THR A 381 0.44 11.46 1.77
N SER A 382 -0.86 11.75 1.69
CA SER A 382 -1.37 13.04 1.21
C SER A 382 -0.90 14.21 2.07
N PHE A 383 -0.85 14.03 3.39
CA PHE A 383 -0.34 15.05 4.31
C PHE A 383 1.13 15.36 4.05
N ILE A 384 1.99 14.37 4.07
CA ILE A 384 3.44 14.60 3.94
C ILE A 384 3.85 15.00 2.53
N SER A 385 3.18 14.48 1.50
CA SER A 385 3.43 14.85 0.11
C SER A 385 3.00 16.28 -0.21
N ALA A 386 1.95 16.81 0.45
CA ALA A 386 1.57 18.22 0.33
C ALA A 386 2.65 19.14 0.91
N LEU A 387 3.22 18.79 2.06
CA LEU A 387 4.34 19.54 2.67
C LEU A 387 5.59 19.47 1.78
N CYS A 388 5.93 18.27 1.30
CA CYS A 388 7.05 18.05 0.39
C CYS A 388 6.91 18.87 -0.90
N SER A 389 5.75 18.77 -1.57
CA SER A 389 5.47 19.54 -2.79
C SER A 389 5.57 21.05 -2.56
N ASN A 390 5.10 21.55 -1.42
CA ASN A 390 5.17 22.96 -1.08
C ASN A 390 6.62 23.44 -0.96
N GLU A 391 7.49 22.64 -0.33
CA GLU A 391 8.91 22.97 -0.13
C GLU A 391 9.71 22.79 -1.42
N ILE A 392 9.78 21.56 -1.98
CA ILE A 392 10.72 21.26 -3.08
C ILE A 392 10.33 21.87 -4.44
N ARG A 393 9.05 22.25 -4.61
CA ARG A 393 8.55 22.94 -5.80
C ARG A 393 8.37 24.45 -5.57
N GLU A 394 8.80 24.96 -4.42
CA GLU A 394 8.76 26.38 -4.06
C GLU A 394 7.37 27.02 -4.24
N GLN A 395 6.30 26.27 -3.87
CA GLN A 395 4.93 26.73 -4.10
C GLN A 395 4.53 27.89 -3.17
N ASN A 396 5.20 28.03 -2.03
CA ASN A 396 5.00 29.08 -1.03
C ASN A 396 3.52 29.25 -0.60
N LYS A 397 2.78 28.15 -0.52
CA LYS A 397 1.40 28.16 -0.05
C LYS A 397 1.38 28.34 1.47
N GLU A 398 0.58 29.28 1.95
CA GLU A 398 0.32 29.45 3.38
C GLU A 398 -0.36 28.20 3.98
N ASN A 399 -1.34 27.64 3.26
CA ASN A 399 -1.98 26.39 3.62
C ASN A 399 -1.78 25.32 2.51
N PRO A 400 -0.83 24.39 2.68
CA PRO A 400 -0.61 23.31 1.72
C PRO A 400 -1.82 22.36 1.57
N PHE A 401 -2.71 22.32 2.57
CA PHE A 401 -3.86 21.40 2.67
C PHE A 401 -5.16 22.00 2.12
N GLU A 402 -5.14 23.17 1.50
CA GLU A 402 -6.34 23.87 1.02
C GLU A 402 -7.25 22.98 0.16
N ASN A 403 -6.67 22.16 -0.72
CA ASN A 403 -7.43 21.24 -1.56
C ASN A 403 -8.08 20.11 -0.75
N SER A 404 -7.40 19.60 0.28
CA SER A 404 -7.95 18.58 1.17
C SER A 404 -9.16 19.14 1.94
N TYR A 405 -9.06 20.37 2.46
CA TYR A 405 -10.21 21.04 3.09
C TYR A 405 -11.38 21.26 2.13
N LYS A 406 -11.13 21.68 0.89
CA LYS A 406 -12.19 21.80 -0.13
C LYS A 406 -12.88 20.48 -0.42
N GLY A 407 -12.10 19.39 -0.55
CA GLY A 407 -12.65 18.05 -0.72
C GLY A 407 -13.51 17.63 0.48
N TYR A 408 -13.02 17.82 1.68
CA TYR A 408 -13.75 17.47 2.90
C TYR A 408 -15.05 18.30 3.06
N TYR A 409 -15.03 19.60 2.83
CA TYR A 409 -16.24 20.44 2.86
C TYR A 409 -17.27 20.00 1.83
N TYR A 410 -16.81 19.59 0.64
CA TYR A 410 -17.71 19.00 -0.37
C TYR A 410 -18.34 17.71 0.14
N LEU A 411 -17.57 16.82 0.76
CA LEU A 411 -18.06 15.55 1.30
C LEU A 411 -19.13 15.77 2.38
N VAL A 412 -18.84 16.61 3.36
CA VAL A 412 -19.79 16.98 4.43
C VAL A 412 -21.08 17.58 3.84
N GLY A 413 -20.95 18.55 2.92
CA GLY A 413 -22.08 19.20 2.27
C GLY A 413 -22.91 18.25 1.38
N SER A 414 -22.34 17.16 0.91
CA SER A 414 -23.03 16.14 0.08
C SER A 414 -24.00 15.27 0.89
N GLY A 415 -23.83 15.17 2.20
CA GLY A 415 -24.55 14.23 3.06
C GLY A 415 -24.25 12.75 2.82
N LYS A 416 -23.14 12.45 2.12
CA LYS A 416 -22.72 11.08 1.77
C LYS A 416 -21.50 10.62 2.56
N GLU A 417 -21.10 11.38 3.55
CA GLU A 417 -19.97 11.01 4.40
C GLU A 417 -20.30 9.73 5.19
N GLN A 418 -19.33 8.82 5.24
CA GLN A 418 -19.34 7.63 6.10
C GLN A 418 -18.18 7.74 7.09
N PRO A 419 -18.26 7.09 8.27
CA PRO A 419 -17.14 7.03 9.19
C PRO A 419 -15.86 6.58 8.50
N GLN A 420 -14.74 7.20 8.79
CA GLN A 420 -13.44 6.90 8.19
C GLN A 420 -12.95 5.47 8.49
N ALA A 421 -13.45 4.88 9.58
CA ALA A 421 -13.23 3.47 9.93
C ALA A 421 -14.13 2.48 9.15
N THR A 422 -14.92 2.95 8.17
CA THR A 422 -15.66 2.09 7.27
C THR A 422 -14.67 1.29 6.42
N HIS A 423 -14.82 -0.04 6.37
CA HIS A 423 -13.99 -0.88 5.50
C HIS A 423 -14.04 -0.38 4.05
N ALA A 424 -12.91 -0.32 3.37
CA ALA A 424 -12.76 0.25 2.03
C ALA A 424 -13.79 -0.25 1.01
N ASP A 425 -14.10 -1.56 1.07
CA ASP A 425 -15.07 -2.20 0.17
C ASP A 425 -16.55 -1.90 0.51
N ARG A 426 -16.82 -1.34 1.69
CA ARG A 426 -18.17 -1.08 2.20
C ARG A 426 -18.62 0.37 2.05
N TYR A 427 -17.81 1.20 1.42
CA TYR A 427 -18.27 2.53 1.03
C TYR A 427 -19.34 2.43 -0.08
N ASP A 428 -20.40 3.22 0.06
CA ASP A 428 -21.56 3.22 -0.86
C ASP A 428 -21.18 3.70 -2.27
N SER A 429 -20.11 4.51 -2.37
CA SER A 429 -19.60 5.01 -3.65
C SER A 429 -18.12 5.38 -3.58
N ASN A 430 -17.47 5.57 -4.74
CA ASN A 430 -16.05 5.84 -4.82
C ASN A 430 -15.67 7.27 -4.38
N THR A 431 -16.53 8.26 -4.61
CA THR A 431 -16.24 9.65 -4.24
C THR A 431 -16.12 9.84 -2.73
N PRO A 432 -17.08 9.39 -1.88
CA PRO A 432 -16.92 9.43 -0.42
C PRO A 432 -15.70 8.63 0.07
N TYR A 433 -15.44 7.47 -0.50
CA TYR A 433 -14.24 6.69 -0.20
C TYR A 433 -12.97 7.51 -0.43
N GLY A 434 -12.77 7.99 -1.67
CA GLY A 434 -11.54 8.73 -2.02
C GLY A 434 -11.34 10.00 -1.20
N ILE A 435 -12.40 10.79 -0.96
CA ILE A 435 -12.26 12.00 -0.13
C ILE A 435 -11.98 11.63 1.34
N SER A 436 -12.59 10.56 1.85
CA SER A 436 -12.35 10.09 3.22
C SER A 436 -10.91 9.60 3.39
N ALA A 437 -10.42 8.77 2.51
CA ALA A 437 -9.06 8.23 2.58
C ALA A 437 -8.01 9.34 2.44
N TYR A 438 -8.04 10.08 1.34
CA TYR A 438 -7.01 11.08 1.00
C TYR A 438 -7.18 12.40 1.76
N SER A 439 -8.32 13.08 1.55
CA SER A 439 -8.50 14.45 2.04
C SER A 439 -8.75 14.50 3.54
N LYS A 440 -9.73 13.75 4.05
CA LYS A 440 -10.04 13.69 5.48
C LYS A 440 -8.88 13.08 6.27
N GLY A 441 -8.19 12.07 5.71
CA GLY A 441 -6.98 11.48 6.31
C GLY A 441 -5.84 12.48 6.45
N ALA A 442 -5.58 13.32 5.44
CA ALA A 442 -4.61 14.39 5.53
C ALA A 442 -5.00 15.47 6.56
N ILE A 443 -6.30 15.82 6.62
CA ILE A 443 -6.83 16.78 7.59
C ILE A 443 -6.73 16.23 9.02
N PHE A 444 -6.90 14.93 9.21
CA PHE A 444 -6.69 14.28 10.52
C PHE A 444 -5.32 14.64 11.10
N LEU A 445 -4.24 14.50 10.35
CA LEU A 445 -2.91 14.89 10.83
C LEU A 445 -2.77 16.42 10.97
N SER A 446 -3.27 17.19 10.02
CA SER A 446 -3.23 18.66 10.08
C SER A 446 -3.92 19.21 11.33
N GLN A 447 -5.09 18.68 11.66
CA GLN A 447 -5.85 19.06 12.85
C GLN A 447 -5.27 18.49 14.15
N LEU A 448 -4.64 17.31 14.10
CA LEU A 448 -3.88 16.80 15.23
C LEU A 448 -2.74 17.79 15.58
N GLY A 449 -2.05 18.30 14.56
CA GLY A 449 -1.02 19.32 14.75
C GLY A 449 -1.55 20.63 15.34
N TYR A 450 -2.80 21.01 15.04
CA TYR A 450 -3.45 22.15 15.70
C TYR A 450 -3.69 21.86 17.19
N VAL A 451 -4.10 20.63 17.54
CA VAL A 451 -4.40 20.24 18.94
C VAL A 451 -3.13 20.13 19.78
N ILE A 452 -2.10 19.42 19.28
CA ILE A 452 -0.90 19.11 20.08
C ILE A 452 0.30 20.05 19.82
N GLY A 453 0.23 20.87 18.80
CA GLY A 453 1.31 21.72 18.28
C GLY A 453 2.07 21.07 17.11
N GLN A 454 2.45 21.85 16.10
CA GLN A 454 3.08 21.35 14.87
C GLN A 454 4.41 20.64 15.13
N ASP A 455 5.25 21.16 16.04
CA ASP A 455 6.53 20.53 16.38
C ASP A 455 6.32 19.14 16.98
N LYS A 456 5.34 19.00 17.87
CA LYS A 456 4.97 17.71 18.48
C LYS A 456 4.32 16.76 17.48
N LEU A 457 3.58 17.25 16.50
CA LEU A 457 3.08 16.41 15.41
C LEU A 457 4.24 15.80 14.63
N MET A 458 5.21 16.60 14.21
CA MET A 458 6.36 16.09 13.45
C MET A 458 7.27 15.17 14.31
N GLU A 459 7.35 15.40 15.61
CA GLU A 459 7.99 14.46 16.54
C GLU A 459 7.19 13.15 16.62
N THR A 460 5.87 13.23 16.70
CA THR A 460 4.97 12.05 16.68
C THR A 460 5.16 11.22 15.42
N VAL A 461 5.21 11.85 14.23
CA VAL A 461 5.43 11.16 12.96
C VAL A 461 6.76 10.40 12.96
N ARG A 462 7.84 11.04 13.40
CA ARG A 462 9.17 10.40 13.51
C ARG A 462 9.19 9.26 14.52
N GLN A 463 8.57 9.45 15.67
CA GLN A 463 8.49 8.41 16.69
C GLN A 463 7.64 7.23 16.24
N TYR A 464 6.50 7.49 15.57
CA TYR A 464 5.63 6.48 14.99
C TYR A 464 6.37 5.62 13.96
N TYR A 465 7.12 6.26 13.05
CA TYR A 465 7.97 5.55 12.11
C TYR A 465 9.00 4.65 12.82
N ASN A 466 9.73 5.18 13.81
CA ASN A 466 10.74 4.42 14.51
C ASN A 466 10.19 3.23 15.30
N ASP A 467 9.02 3.38 15.92
CA ASP A 467 8.40 2.33 16.75
C ASP A 467 7.73 1.23 15.91
N PHE A 468 7.24 1.58 14.71
CA PHE A 468 6.38 0.70 13.91
C PHE A 468 6.93 0.32 12.53
N LYS A 469 8.11 0.78 12.13
CA LYS A 469 8.72 0.33 10.86
C LYS A 469 8.83 -1.19 10.80
N PHE A 470 8.49 -1.76 9.64
CA PHE A 470 8.40 -3.19 9.37
C PHE A 470 7.35 -3.94 10.21
N LYS A 471 6.28 -3.24 10.57
CA LYS A 471 5.12 -3.79 11.30
C LYS A 471 3.81 -3.44 10.58
N HIS A 472 2.70 -3.91 11.16
CA HIS A 472 1.35 -3.59 10.74
C HIS A 472 0.67 -2.68 11.79
N PRO A 473 0.94 -1.37 11.78
CA PRO A 473 0.35 -0.48 12.77
C PRO A 473 -1.15 -0.27 12.52
N VAL A 474 -1.87 0.00 13.61
CA VAL A 474 -3.30 0.26 13.63
C VAL A 474 -3.60 1.68 14.17
N PRO A 475 -4.83 2.21 14.03
CA PRO A 475 -5.17 3.57 14.46
C PRO A 475 -4.77 3.93 15.88
N ASN A 476 -4.83 2.98 16.82
CA ASN A 476 -4.41 3.22 18.19
C ASN A 476 -2.91 3.47 18.34
N ASP A 477 -2.08 3.04 17.40
CA ASP A 477 -0.63 3.17 17.52
C ASP A 477 -0.18 4.60 17.26
N ILE A 478 -0.68 5.25 16.22
CA ILE A 478 -0.41 6.69 15.99
C ILE A 478 -0.99 7.54 17.11
N LYS A 479 -2.20 7.22 17.60
CA LYS A 479 -2.82 7.94 18.74
C LYS A 479 -1.95 7.84 19.99
N ARG A 480 -1.57 6.62 20.41
CA ARG A 480 -0.71 6.40 21.58
C ARG A 480 0.65 7.06 21.47
N THR A 481 1.21 7.11 20.26
CA THR A 481 2.46 7.83 20.00
C THR A 481 2.27 9.33 20.20
N ALA A 482 1.18 9.89 19.67
CA ALA A 482 0.84 11.30 19.87
C ALA A 482 0.58 11.64 21.34
N GLU A 483 -0.09 10.76 22.09
CA GLU A 483 -0.30 10.90 23.54
C GLU A 483 1.01 10.93 24.34
N LYS A 484 1.94 10.03 24.01
CA LYS A 484 3.27 9.99 24.65
C LYS A 484 4.07 11.28 24.37
N VAL A 485 4.07 11.76 23.15
CA VAL A 485 4.83 12.95 22.73
C VAL A 485 4.19 14.23 23.29
N SER A 486 2.87 14.32 23.25
CA SER A 486 2.15 15.54 23.64
C SER A 486 1.86 15.65 25.14
N GLY A 487 1.74 14.51 25.83
CA GLY A 487 1.22 14.43 27.18
C GLY A 487 -0.30 14.67 27.29
N MET A 488 -1.03 14.58 26.17
CA MET A 488 -2.47 14.80 26.08
C MET A 488 -3.19 13.48 25.86
N GLU A 489 -4.39 13.34 26.41
CA GLU A 489 -5.32 12.24 26.14
C GLU A 489 -6.04 12.51 24.81
N LEU A 490 -6.01 11.55 23.86
CA LEU A 490 -6.50 11.74 22.49
C LEU A 490 -7.55 10.70 22.05
N ASP A 491 -8.13 9.91 22.97
CA ASP A 491 -9.19 8.94 22.65
C ASP A 491 -10.40 9.62 21.98
N TRP A 492 -10.79 10.79 22.49
CA TRP A 492 -11.87 11.61 21.92
C TRP A 492 -11.57 12.02 20.49
N TYR A 493 -10.31 12.37 20.20
CA TYR A 493 -9.86 12.82 18.87
C TYR A 493 -9.97 11.68 17.86
N LEU A 494 -9.38 10.52 18.16
CA LEU A 494 -9.43 9.36 17.29
C LEU A 494 -10.89 8.92 17.05
N MET A 495 -11.71 8.86 18.10
CA MET A 495 -13.11 8.45 18.00
C MET A 495 -13.92 9.38 17.10
N ASP A 496 -13.87 10.69 17.35
CA ASP A 496 -14.67 11.65 16.59
C ASP A 496 -14.27 11.70 15.12
N TRP A 497 -12.95 11.71 14.82
CA TRP A 497 -12.48 11.76 13.45
C TRP A 497 -12.74 10.48 12.66
N THR A 498 -12.63 9.31 13.27
CA THR A 498 -12.62 8.04 12.52
C THR A 498 -13.89 7.22 12.64
N GLN A 499 -14.58 7.28 13.80
CA GLN A 499 -15.75 6.45 14.07
C GLN A 499 -17.08 7.17 13.83
N THR A 500 -17.05 8.48 13.59
CA THR A 500 -18.23 9.31 13.42
C THR A 500 -18.15 10.17 12.17
N THR A 501 -19.28 10.79 11.82
CA THR A 501 -19.37 11.87 10.83
C THR A 501 -19.67 13.22 11.52
N ASN A 502 -19.27 13.35 12.77
CA ASN A 502 -19.40 14.59 13.52
C ASN A 502 -18.56 15.69 12.86
N THR A 503 -19.06 16.92 12.91
CA THR A 503 -18.39 18.09 12.35
C THR A 503 -17.96 19.05 13.45
N ILE A 504 -16.89 19.80 13.17
CA ILE A 504 -16.47 20.96 13.96
C ILE A 504 -17.29 22.15 13.46
N ASP A 505 -18.18 22.67 14.32
CA ASP A 505 -18.98 23.84 14.01
C ASP A 505 -19.27 24.62 15.29
N TYR A 506 -18.89 25.90 15.31
CA TYR A 506 -19.07 26.82 16.43
C TYR A 506 -19.70 28.10 15.94
N GLY A 507 -20.74 28.55 16.64
CA GLY A 507 -21.43 29.80 16.39
C GLY A 507 -21.15 30.85 17.47
N ILE A 508 -21.25 32.11 17.10
CA ILE A 508 -21.28 33.23 18.07
C ILE A 508 -22.73 33.43 18.50
N LYS A 509 -23.01 33.10 19.77
CA LYS A 509 -24.34 33.25 20.35
C LYS A 509 -24.63 34.67 20.74
N GLU A 510 -23.64 35.38 21.28
CA GLU A 510 -23.83 36.75 21.81
C GLU A 510 -22.47 37.47 21.89
N VAL A 511 -22.49 38.78 21.65
CA VAL A 511 -21.36 39.66 21.86
C VAL A 511 -21.73 40.76 22.81
N VAL A 512 -21.06 40.86 23.96
CA VAL A 512 -21.36 41.80 25.03
C VAL A 512 -20.17 42.70 25.29
N ALA A 513 -20.39 44.02 25.34
CA ALA A 513 -19.38 44.99 25.76
C ALA A 513 -19.31 45.06 27.31
N GLU A 514 -18.12 44.77 27.84
CA GLU A 514 -17.85 44.81 29.31
C GLU A 514 -16.71 45.80 29.60
N GLY A 515 -17.07 47.09 29.70
CA GLY A 515 -16.09 48.17 29.88
C GLY A 515 -15.15 48.33 28.66
N ASN A 516 -13.85 48.05 28.84
CA ASN A 516 -12.85 48.07 27.75
C ASN A 516 -12.59 46.69 27.13
N LYS A 517 -13.41 45.71 27.45
CA LYS A 517 -13.33 44.31 26.92
C LYS A 517 -14.62 44.00 26.17
N THR A 518 -14.49 43.09 25.21
CA THR A 518 -15.62 42.45 24.54
C THR A 518 -15.68 40.99 24.98
N LYS A 519 -16.83 40.57 25.52
CA LYS A 519 -17.12 39.18 25.82
C LYS A 519 -17.88 38.57 24.66
N ILE A 520 -17.34 37.49 24.10
CA ILE A 520 -17.96 36.71 23.05
C ILE A 520 -18.44 35.39 23.67
N ASN A 521 -19.77 35.16 23.68
CA ASN A 521 -20.35 33.90 24.05
C ASN A 521 -20.49 33.03 22.80
N MET A 522 -19.78 31.92 22.78
CA MET A 522 -19.82 30.95 21.69
C MET A 522 -20.71 29.76 22.04
N GLU A 523 -21.28 29.13 21.04
CA GLU A 523 -21.97 27.84 21.19
C GLU A 523 -21.39 26.83 20.22
N ARG A 524 -21.27 25.58 20.65
CA ARG A 524 -20.89 24.47 19.78
C ARG A 524 -22.15 23.96 19.07
N ILE A 525 -22.16 24.06 17.74
CA ILE A 525 -23.24 23.57 16.86
C ILE A 525 -22.94 22.15 16.42
N GLY A 526 -21.73 21.89 15.95
CA GLY A 526 -21.26 20.57 15.59
C GLY A 526 -20.99 19.68 16.81
N LEU A 527 -20.95 18.37 16.61
CA LEU A 527 -20.77 17.41 17.70
C LEU A 527 -19.31 17.14 18.03
N MET A 528 -18.39 17.39 17.08
CA MET A 528 -16.96 17.20 17.30
C MET A 528 -16.38 18.37 18.11
N PRO A 529 -15.84 18.15 19.32
CA PRO A 529 -15.16 19.20 20.07
C PRO A 529 -13.78 19.47 19.49
N MET A 530 -13.42 20.75 19.39
CA MET A 530 -12.05 21.17 19.05
C MET A 530 -11.69 22.42 19.86
N PRO A 531 -10.40 22.64 20.18
CA PRO A 531 -9.95 23.91 20.73
C PRO A 531 -10.30 25.07 19.79
N ILE A 532 -10.50 26.25 20.34
CA ILE A 532 -10.76 27.49 19.59
C ILE A 532 -9.78 28.54 20.10
N ASP A 533 -9.01 29.14 19.20
CA ASP A 533 -8.09 30.23 19.47
C ASP A 533 -8.72 31.60 19.14
#